data_55e87819c5863f509ed848015300e56a
#
_entry.id   55e87819c5863f509ed848015300e56a
#
_cell.length_a   1.000
_cell.length_b   1.000
_cell.length_c   1.000
_cell.angle_alpha   90.00
_cell.angle_beta   90.00
_cell.angle_gamma   90.00
#
_symmetry.space_group_name_H-M   'P 1'
#
loop_
_entity.id
_entity.type
_entity.pdbx_description
1 polymer ?
#
loop_
_entity_poly.entity_id
_entity_poly.type
_entity_poly.pdbx_seq_one_letter_code
_entity_poly.pdbx_strand_id
1 'polypeptide(L)'
;MAIEFTPPKHWEDWICLALGLWLGFSPWVLQFAGGDMIVTQNAFLVGLLLVLTEIVTLTAFRVWEEWINVVLGAWLVISPWVLGIAALVPTANFVIVGFLVLVLALYEIWDVRRHSAHPA
;
A
#
# COMPACT_ATOMS: atom_id res chain seq x y z
N MET A 1 10.55 -24.49 12.63
CA MET A 1 9.64 -24.46 11.52
C MET A 1 10.24 -23.66 10.39
N ALA A 2 10.28 -24.25 9.23
CA ALA A 2 10.78 -23.54 8.09
C ALA A 2 9.82 -22.44 7.72
N ILE A 3 10.36 -21.32 7.31
CA ILE A 3 9.53 -20.29 6.74
C ILE A 3 9.08 -20.82 5.40
N GLU A 4 7.84 -21.19 5.35
CA GLU A 4 7.30 -21.67 4.11
C GLU A 4 6.87 -20.48 3.29
N PHE A 5 7.47 -20.39 2.14
CA PHE A 5 7.05 -19.41 1.19
C PHE A 5 5.88 -19.98 0.42
N THR A 6 4.82 -20.28 1.15
CA THR A 6 3.63 -20.78 0.50
C THR A 6 3.00 -19.67 -0.32
N PRO A 7 2.39 -20.02 -1.45
CA PRO A 7 1.61 -19.03 -2.18
C PRO A 7 0.59 -18.45 -1.20
N PRO A 8 0.55 -17.15 -1.07
CA PRO A 8 -0.34 -16.55 -0.09
C PRO A 8 -1.78 -16.88 -0.44
N LYS A 9 -2.53 -17.18 0.58
CA LYS A 9 -3.98 -17.29 0.43
C LYS A 9 -4.56 -15.93 0.11
N HIS A 10 -3.79 -14.88 0.33
CA HIS A 10 -4.23 -13.51 0.21
C HIS A 10 -3.60 -12.91 -1.03
N TRP A 11 -4.31 -13.06 -2.15
CA TRP A 11 -3.86 -12.48 -3.42
C TRP A 11 -3.74 -10.96 -3.32
N GLU A 12 -4.45 -10.37 -2.37
CA GLU A 12 -4.42 -8.93 -2.15
C GLU A 12 -3.03 -8.44 -1.80
N ASP A 13 -2.26 -9.27 -1.09
CA ASP A 13 -0.91 -8.88 -0.70
C ASP A 13 -0.01 -8.71 -1.91
N TRP A 14 -0.16 -9.58 -2.90
CA TRP A 14 0.63 -9.45 -4.12
C TRP A 14 0.29 -8.19 -4.89
N ILE A 15 -1.00 -7.84 -4.93
CA ILE A 15 -1.42 -6.61 -5.59
C ILE A 15 -0.90 -5.40 -4.81
N CYS A 16 -0.96 -5.42 -3.49
CA CYS A 16 -0.43 -4.33 -2.68
C CYS A 16 1.08 -4.18 -2.85
N LEU A 17 1.80 -5.30 -2.97
CA LEU A 17 3.23 -5.25 -3.24
C LEU A 17 3.49 -4.56 -4.57
N ALA A 18 2.75 -4.94 -5.60
CA ALA A 18 2.88 -4.32 -6.91
C ALA A 18 2.54 -2.82 -6.86
N LEU A 19 1.50 -2.45 -6.11
CA LEU A 19 1.13 -1.05 -5.95
C LEU A 19 2.21 -0.26 -5.24
N GLY A 20 2.85 -0.86 -4.23
CA GLY A 20 3.95 -0.21 -3.53
C GLY A 20 5.14 0.02 -4.44
N LEU A 21 5.49 -0.99 -5.24
CA LEU A 21 6.57 -0.85 -6.22
C LEU A 21 6.24 0.23 -7.24
N TRP A 22 5.02 0.22 -7.76
CA TRP A 22 4.57 1.24 -8.70
C TRP A 22 4.68 2.62 -8.10
N LEU A 23 4.17 2.77 -6.88
CA LEU A 23 4.19 4.08 -6.23
C LEU A 23 5.61 4.59 -6.05
N GLY A 24 6.53 3.71 -5.62
CA GLY A 24 7.92 4.09 -5.41
C GLY A 24 8.61 4.55 -6.68
N PHE A 25 8.26 3.95 -7.82
CA PHE A 25 8.87 4.31 -9.10
C PHE A 25 8.07 5.36 -9.87
N SER A 26 6.86 5.66 -9.44
CA SER A 26 5.95 6.51 -10.20
C SER A 26 6.47 7.92 -10.45
N PRO A 27 7.26 8.56 -9.56
CA PRO A 27 7.77 9.90 -9.86
C PRO A 27 8.56 9.96 -11.16
N TRP A 28 9.31 8.91 -11.45
CA TRP A 28 10.12 8.88 -12.66
C TRP A 28 9.33 8.42 -13.87
N VAL A 29 8.44 7.45 -13.68
CA VAL A 29 7.61 6.95 -14.78
C VAL A 29 6.62 8.02 -15.24
N LEU A 30 5.98 8.71 -14.32
CA LEU A 30 5.00 9.75 -14.64
C LEU A 30 5.65 11.13 -14.78
N GLN A 31 6.97 11.20 -14.61
CA GLN A 31 7.77 12.40 -14.88
C GLN A 31 7.41 13.57 -13.95
N PHE A 32 7.09 13.28 -12.68
CA PHE A 32 6.93 14.38 -11.73
C PHE A 32 8.09 14.48 -10.74
N ALA A 33 9.13 13.65 -10.92
CA ALA A 33 10.27 13.66 -10.01
C ALA A 33 11.06 14.97 -10.06
N GLY A 34 10.98 15.69 -11.19
CA GLY A 34 11.67 16.96 -11.33
C GLY A 34 10.93 18.15 -10.73
N GLY A 35 9.73 17.92 -10.22
CA GLY A 35 8.94 18.98 -9.61
C GLY A 35 9.24 19.15 -8.13
N ASP A 36 8.18 19.33 -7.36
CA ASP A 36 8.30 19.53 -5.92
C ASP A 36 8.88 18.27 -5.28
N MET A 37 9.97 18.43 -4.54
CA MET A 37 10.67 17.33 -3.91
C MET A 37 9.77 16.56 -2.94
N ILE A 38 8.86 17.26 -2.23
CA ILE A 38 8.01 16.59 -1.25
C ILE A 38 7.07 15.61 -1.91
N VAL A 39 6.66 15.87 -3.15
CA VAL A 39 5.79 14.95 -3.89
C VAL A 39 6.55 13.65 -4.17
N THR A 40 7.77 13.76 -4.66
CA THR A 40 8.61 12.60 -4.94
C THR A 40 8.93 11.83 -3.66
N GLN A 41 9.26 12.53 -2.59
CA GLN A 41 9.56 11.90 -1.32
C GLN A 41 8.36 11.16 -0.78
N ASN A 42 7.16 11.75 -0.89
CA ASN A 42 5.96 11.08 -0.43
C ASN A 42 5.72 9.78 -1.20
N ALA A 43 5.86 9.83 -2.51
CA ALA A 43 5.68 8.63 -3.34
C ALA A 43 6.69 7.56 -2.98
N PHE A 44 7.95 7.93 -2.86
CA PHE A 44 9.02 6.97 -2.60
C PHE A 44 8.90 6.37 -1.20
N LEU A 45 8.68 7.20 -0.19
CA LEU A 45 8.63 6.71 1.19
C LEU A 45 7.43 5.84 1.44
N VAL A 46 6.26 6.25 0.97
CA VAL A 46 5.07 5.44 1.17
C VAL A 46 5.17 4.14 0.37
N GLY A 47 5.67 4.22 -0.86
CA GLY A 47 5.87 3.02 -1.66
C GLY A 47 6.83 2.04 -0.98
N LEU A 48 7.91 2.55 -0.42
CA LEU A 48 8.86 1.72 0.30
C LEU A 48 8.21 1.06 1.52
N LEU A 49 7.44 1.83 2.29
CA LEU A 49 6.77 1.28 3.46
C LEU A 49 5.76 0.21 3.07
N LEU A 50 5.04 0.41 1.97
CA LEU A 50 4.11 -0.61 1.49
C LEU A 50 4.84 -1.89 1.12
N VAL A 51 5.96 -1.77 0.39
CA VAL A 51 6.74 -2.94 -0.02
C VAL A 51 7.26 -3.68 1.21
N LEU A 52 7.84 -2.96 2.17
CA LEU A 52 8.38 -3.60 3.37
C LEU A 52 7.29 -4.28 4.18
N THR A 53 6.13 -3.63 4.32
CA THR A 53 5.02 -4.23 5.04
C THR A 53 4.54 -5.50 4.36
N GLU A 54 4.46 -5.49 3.02
CA GLU A 54 4.01 -6.68 2.30
C GLU A 54 5.01 -7.82 2.36
N ILE A 55 6.30 -7.51 2.33
CA ILE A 55 7.32 -8.55 2.47
C ILE A 55 7.16 -9.24 3.82
N VAL A 56 6.96 -8.48 4.89
CA VAL A 56 6.75 -9.05 6.21
C VAL A 56 5.46 -9.88 6.24
N THR A 57 4.40 -9.35 5.63
CA THR A 57 3.12 -10.06 5.60
C THR A 57 3.22 -11.39 4.86
N LEU A 58 3.97 -11.42 3.76
CA LEU A 58 4.13 -12.65 2.98
C LEU A 58 4.93 -13.70 3.72
N THR A 59 5.81 -13.29 4.63
CA THR A 59 6.59 -14.25 5.40
C THR A 59 5.92 -14.66 6.70
N ALA A 60 5.19 -13.74 7.34
CA ALA A 60 4.56 -14.02 8.63
C ALA A 60 3.33 -13.14 8.77
N PHE A 61 2.23 -13.56 8.16
CA PHE A 61 1.03 -12.74 8.12
C PHE A 61 0.50 -12.45 9.53
N ARG A 62 0.19 -11.21 9.77
CA ARG A 62 -0.47 -10.75 11.00
C ARG A 62 -1.46 -9.65 10.64
N VAL A 63 -2.60 -9.70 11.29
CA VAL A 63 -3.68 -8.75 10.99
C VAL A 63 -3.24 -7.30 11.24
N TRP A 64 -2.43 -7.07 12.27
CA TRP A 64 -2.03 -5.69 12.57
C TRP A 64 -1.20 -5.06 11.43
N GLU A 65 -0.56 -5.89 10.62
CA GLU A 65 0.18 -5.38 9.47
C GLU A 65 -0.75 -4.84 8.39
N GLU A 66 -1.95 -5.41 8.30
CA GLU A 66 -2.96 -4.87 7.40
C GLU A 66 -3.46 -3.51 7.87
N TRP A 67 -3.50 -3.29 9.16
CA TRP A 67 -3.86 -1.97 9.68
C TRP A 67 -2.82 -0.92 9.30
N ILE A 68 -1.55 -1.29 9.19
CA ILE A 68 -0.54 -0.39 8.66
C ILE A 68 -0.89 0.00 7.22
N ASN A 69 -1.31 -0.97 6.41
CA ASN A 69 -1.74 -0.67 5.04
C ASN A 69 -2.95 0.24 5.01
N VAL A 70 -3.89 0.07 5.93
CA VAL A 70 -5.03 0.97 6.03
C VAL A 70 -4.56 2.41 6.28
N VAL A 71 -3.63 2.57 7.21
CA VAL A 71 -3.09 3.89 7.52
C VAL A 71 -2.36 4.48 6.32
N LEU A 72 -1.54 3.67 5.66
CA LEU A 72 -0.78 4.15 4.50
C LEU A 72 -1.70 4.51 3.35
N GLY A 73 -2.72 3.68 3.10
CA GLY A 73 -3.70 3.98 2.05
C GLY A 73 -4.48 5.24 2.34
N ALA A 74 -4.94 5.40 3.58
CA ALA A 74 -5.65 6.60 3.98
C ALA A 74 -4.77 7.84 3.84
N TRP A 75 -3.50 7.73 4.24
CA TRP A 75 -2.56 8.83 4.08
C TRP A 75 -2.41 9.23 2.62
N LEU A 76 -2.26 8.25 1.74
CA LEU A 76 -2.11 8.53 0.31
C LEU A 76 -3.32 9.29 -0.24
N VAL A 77 -4.51 8.89 0.18
CA VAL A 77 -5.73 9.53 -0.31
C VAL A 77 -5.78 11.00 0.10
N ILE A 78 -5.38 11.30 1.32
CA ILE A 78 -5.47 12.68 1.82
C ILE A 78 -4.20 13.48 1.59
N SER A 79 -3.09 12.83 1.26
CA SER A 79 -1.79 13.51 1.20
C SER A 79 -1.73 14.66 0.21
N PRO A 80 -2.39 14.62 -0.98
CA PRO A 80 -2.31 15.76 -1.87
C PRO A 80 -2.83 17.06 -1.23
N TRP A 81 -3.87 16.96 -0.43
CA TRP A 81 -4.43 18.14 0.23
C TRP A 81 -3.61 18.56 1.43
N VAL A 82 -3.11 17.59 2.20
CA VAL A 82 -2.28 17.88 3.37
C VAL A 82 -0.96 18.51 2.94
N LEU A 83 -0.36 18.01 1.88
CA LEU A 83 0.94 18.51 1.40
C LEU A 83 0.80 19.67 0.43
N GLY A 84 -0.42 20.06 0.09
CA GLY A 84 -0.63 21.17 -0.82
C GLY A 84 -0.23 20.89 -2.25
N ILE A 85 -0.39 19.65 -2.70
CA ILE A 85 -0.01 19.26 -4.06
C ILE A 85 -1.10 19.71 -5.02
N ALA A 86 -0.75 20.61 -5.93
CA ALA A 86 -1.70 21.12 -6.92
C ALA A 86 -1.65 20.36 -8.24
N ALA A 87 -0.54 19.69 -8.53
CA ALA A 87 -0.37 19.00 -9.79
C ALA A 87 -1.33 17.84 -9.90
N LEU A 88 -1.99 17.72 -11.05
CA LEU A 88 -3.04 16.73 -11.24
C LEU A 88 -2.50 15.29 -11.28
N VAL A 89 -1.38 15.06 -11.97
CA VAL A 89 -0.87 13.71 -12.17
C VAL A 89 -0.47 13.05 -10.85
N PRO A 90 0.38 13.68 -10.01
CA PRO A 90 0.68 13.04 -8.73
C PRO A 90 -0.53 12.94 -7.81
N THR A 91 -1.42 13.93 -7.84
CA THR A 91 -2.63 13.87 -7.03
C THR A 91 -3.48 12.65 -7.40
N ALA A 92 -3.74 12.48 -8.71
CA ALA A 92 -4.52 11.35 -9.18
C ALA A 92 -3.83 10.03 -8.83
N ASN A 93 -2.52 9.98 -9.00
CA ASN A 93 -1.74 8.79 -8.69
C ASN A 93 -1.87 8.40 -7.22
N PHE A 94 -1.69 9.37 -6.32
CA PHE A 94 -1.77 9.10 -4.87
C PHE A 94 -3.18 8.69 -4.45
N VAL A 95 -4.19 9.36 -4.97
CA VAL A 95 -5.58 9.04 -4.61
C VAL A 95 -5.95 7.64 -5.11
N ILE A 96 -5.62 7.32 -6.35
CA ILE A 96 -5.98 6.03 -6.93
C ILE A 96 -5.25 4.91 -6.20
N VAL A 97 -3.94 5.02 -6.04
CA VAL A 97 -3.16 3.97 -5.37
C VAL A 97 -3.61 3.83 -3.92
N GLY A 98 -3.79 4.96 -3.23
CA GLY A 98 -4.22 4.94 -1.84
C GLY A 98 -5.59 4.29 -1.66
N PHE A 99 -6.52 4.61 -2.56
CA PHE A 99 -7.85 4.01 -2.50
C PHE A 99 -7.78 2.50 -2.71
N LEU A 100 -6.98 2.06 -3.69
CA LEU A 100 -6.84 0.63 -3.95
C LEU A 100 -6.20 -0.09 -2.78
N VAL A 101 -5.15 0.48 -2.19
CA VAL A 101 -4.51 -0.12 -1.02
C VAL A 101 -5.50 -0.20 0.14
N LEU A 102 -6.25 0.89 0.36
CA LEU A 102 -7.21 0.94 1.46
C LEU A 102 -8.29 -0.12 1.30
N VAL A 103 -8.86 -0.23 0.10
CA VAL A 103 -9.92 -1.22 -0.17
C VAL A 103 -9.38 -2.63 0.01
N LEU A 104 -8.20 -2.90 -0.54
CA LEU A 104 -7.63 -4.25 -0.45
C LEU A 104 -7.31 -4.61 1.00
N ALA A 105 -6.77 -3.67 1.77
CA ALA A 105 -6.44 -3.93 3.17
C ALA A 105 -7.70 -4.16 4.00
N LEU A 106 -8.72 -3.36 3.79
CA LEU A 106 -9.99 -3.54 4.51
C LEU A 106 -10.65 -4.85 4.14
N TYR A 107 -10.60 -5.21 2.86
CA TYR A 107 -11.14 -6.49 2.42
C TYR A 107 -10.42 -7.66 3.09
N GLU A 108 -9.10 -7.57 3.18
CA GLU A 108 -8.32 -8.64 3.77
C GLU A 108 -8.57 -8.76 5.27
N ILE A 109 -8.69 -7.63 5.97
CA ILE A 109 -9.04 -7.64 7.39
C ILE A 109 -10.41 -8.29 7.58
N TRP A 110 -11.37 -7.90 6.75
CA TRP A 110 -12.72 -8.47 6.82
C TRP A 110 -12.69 -9.98 6.56
N ASP A 111 -11.93 -10.40 5.56
CA ASP A 111 -11.84 -11.81 5.19
C ASP A 111 -11.22 -12.64 6.31
N VAL A 112 -10.16 -12.14 6.93
CA VAL A 112 -9.52 -12.82 8.04
C VAL A 112 -10.46 -12.92 9.23
N ARG A 113 -11.16 -11.84 9.56
CA ARG A 113 -12.11 -11.87 10.66
C ARG A 113 -13.24 -12.85 10.40
N ARG A 114 -13.73 -12.87 9.18
CA ARG A 114 -14.79 -13.79 8.80
C ARG A 114 -14.35 -15.24 8.98
N HIS A 115 -13.14 -15.55 8.55
CA HIS A 115 -12.62 -16.92 8.66
C HIS A 115 -12.28 -17.29 10.10
N SER A 116 -11.77 -16.37 10.88
CA SER A 116 -11.42 -16.66 12.27
C SER A 116 -12.65 -16.79 13.16
N ALA A 117 -13.82 -16.34 12.70
CA ALA A 117 -15.07 -16.55 13.41
C ALA A 117 -15.59 -17.99 13.28
N HIS A 118 -14.97 -18.78 12.41
CA HIS A 118 -15.35 -20.17 12.22
C HIS A 118 -14.25 -21.06 12.77
N PRO A 119 -14.39 -21.52 14.02
CA PRO A 119 -13.40 -22.46 14.54
C PRO A 119 -13.41 -23.71 13.67
N ALA A 120 -12.24 -24.22 13.44
CA ALA A 120 -12.08 -25.40 12.60
C ALA A 120 -12.83 -26.59 13.16
#